data_279114d93654f86fc6d4b8f6685bcb74
#
_entry.id   279114d93654f86fc6d4b8f6685bcb74
#
_cell.length_a   1.000
_cell.length_b   1.000
_cell.length_c   1.000
_cell.angle_alpha   90.00
_cell.angle_beta   90.00
_cell.angle_gamma   90.00
#
_symmetry.space_group_name_H-M   'P 1'
#
loop_
_entity.id
_entity.type
_entity.pdbx_description
1 polymer ?
#
loop_
_entity_poly.entity_id
_entity_poly.type
_entity_poly.pdbx_seq_one_letter_code
_entity_poly.pdbx_strand_id
1 'polypeptide(L)'
;MRSIVTIFVVVFMVVLNSISVVNSQEGGGVAFETPQGQSPIQAEELPMALFEEYWETEDDQKYLDKSQKKKEDLDFNIVGKARVIDGDTITIKNAKIRFSGIDAPEKNYYGQTQFCKGPKGVWACGKKASTKLKQLINGQEVQCTDEGKDRYGRTLSICYANGVDLQAEMVRSGMAVAYLRYSNRYENEMLEAMIAQVGIWAGPFLEPEDWRRQNRKN
;
A
#
# COMPACT_ATOMS: atom_id res chain seq x y z
N MET A 1 15.45 11.13 -12.65
CA MET A 1 15.55 11.23 -11.19
C MET A 1 14.88 10.01 -10.60
N ARG A 2 15.57 8.86 -10.61
CA ARG A 2 15.12 7.61 -9.99
C ARG A 2 15.78 7.52 -8.61
N SER A 3 15.04 7.59 -7.73
CA SER A 3 14.80 7.35 -6.33
C SER A 3 16.01 6.88 -5.48
N ILE A 4 16.65 7.84 -4.84
CA ILE A 4 17.57 7.67 -3.68
C ILE A 4 16.86 6.96 -2.49
N VAL A 5 15.53 6.98 -2.44
CA VAL A 5 14.73 6.40 -1.35
C VAL A 5 14.77 4.86 -1.33
N THR A 6 14.84 4.21 -2.49
CA THR A 6 14.87 2.73 -2.57
C THR A 6 16.20 2.16 -2.06
N ILE A 7 17.29 2.89 -2.26
CA ILE A 7 18.64 2.48 -1.83
C ILE A 7 18.76 2.40 -0.30
N PHE A 8 18.13 3.33 0.43
CA PHE A 8 18.19 3.35 1.90
C PHE A 8 17.47 2.17 2.56
N VAL A 9 16.36 1.70 1.98
CA VAL A 9 15.57 0.60 2.56
C VAL A 9 16.30 -0.74 2.43
N VAL A 10 16.97 -0.98 1.30
CA VAL A 10 17.65 -2.27 1.06
C VAL A 10 18.96 -2.38 1.85
N VAL A 11 19.74 -1.30 1.94
CA VAL A 11 20.94 -1.28 2.77
C VAL A 11 20.61 -1.51 4.24
N PHE A 12 19.45 -1.03 4.70
CA PHE A 12 18.99 -1.28 6.07
C PHE A 12 18.58 -2.74 6.32
N MET A 13 17.98 -3.42 5.34
CA MET A 13 17.59 -4.82 5.48
C MET A 13 18.76 -5.81 5.45
N VAL A 14 19.78 -5.57 4.64
CA VAL A 14 20.96 -6.44 4.56
C VAL A 14 21.81 -6.36 5.85
N VAL A 15 21.86 -5.20 6.47
CA VAL A 15 22.58 -5.01 7.76
C VAL A 15 21.85 -5.71 8.91
N LEU A 16 20.50 -5.78 8.90
CA LEU A 16 19.72 -6.39 9.97
C LEU A 16 19.83 -7.93 10.06
N ASN A 17 20.12 -8.61 8.95
CA ASN A 17 20.23 -10.07 8.96
C ASN A 17 21.57 -10.61 9.51
N SER A 18 22.54 -9.73 9.83
CA SER A 18 23.86 -10.11 10.34
C SER A 18 24.15 -9.61 11.76
N ILE A 19 23.17 -8.99 12.44
CA ILE A 19 23.39 -8.38 13.76
C ILE A 19 22.69 -9.19 14.85
N SER A 20 23.48 -9.79 15.73
CA SER A 20 23.00 -10.35 16.99
C SER A 20 23.02 -9.26 18.08
N VAL A 21 21.85 -8.96 18.65
CA VAL A 21 21.75 -8.02 19.78
C VAL A 21 22.08 -8.73 21.07
N VAL A 22 23.18 -8.33 21.72
CA VAL A 22 23.50 -8.75 23.09
C VAL A 22 23.02 -7.67 24.04
N ASN A 23 22.07 -8.03 24.90
CA ASN A 23 21.53 -7.12 25.91
C ASN A 23 22.46 -7.16 27.15
N SER A 24 23.30 -6.14 27.34
CA SER A 24 24.05 -5.94 28.58
C SER A 24 23.29 -4.96 29.47
N GLN A 25 22.82 -5.45 30.61
CA GLN A 25 22.28 -4.59 31.67
C GLN A 25 23.44 -3.82 32.29
N GLU A 26 23.61 -2.56 31.92
CA GLU A 26 24.03 -1.40 32.69
C GLU A 26 24.50 -0.29 31.75
N GLY A 27 23.70 0.80 31.68
CA GLY A 27 24.12 2.08 31.07
C GLY A 27 23.84 2.22 29.57
N GLY A 28 22.63 2.54 29.21
CA GLY A 28 22.12 3.39 28.11
C GLY A 28 22.81 3.41 26.74
N GLY A 29 23.56 2.41 26.31
CA GLY A 29 24.15 2.38 24.97
C GLY A 29 23.99 0.99 24.34
N VAL A 30 23.47 0.93 23.13
CA VAL A 30 23.42 -0.31 22.34
C VAL A 30 24.76 -0.49 21.64
N ALA A 31 25.55 -1.49 22.08
CA ALA A 31 26.80 -1.87 21.42
C ALA A 31 26.49 -2.95 20.36
N PHE A 32 26.96 -2.75 19.14
CA PHE A 32 26.90 -3.73 18.06
C PHE A 32 28.28 -4.39 17.94
N GLU A 33 28.33 -5.71 18.12
CA GLU A 33 29.56 -6.49 17.87
C GLU A 33 29.46 -7.14 16.48
N THR A 34 30.48 -6.92 15.66
CA THR A 34 30.65 -7.62 14.38
C THR A 34 31.41 -8.93 14.62
N PRO A 35 31.06 -10.04 13.91
CA PRO A 35 31.87 -11.26 14.01
C PRO A 35 33.30 -11.01 13.53
N GLN A 36 34.28 -11.37 14.38
CA GLN A 36 35.71 -11.38 14.04
C GLN A 36 36.45 -10.04 13.98
N GLY A 37 36.19 -9.09 14.88
CA GLY A 37 37.18 -8.03 15.17
C GLY A 37 37.49 -7.07 14.01
N GLN A 38 36.64 -6.97 13.03
CA GLN A 38 36.72 -5.99 11.95
C GLN A 38 36.05 -4.68 12.41
N SER A 39 36.73 -3.56 12.20
CA SER A 39 36.15 -2.23 12.38
C SER A 39 34.91 -2.06 11.50
N PRO A 40 33.88 -1.33 11.95
CA PRO A 40 32.70 -1.08 11.14
C PRO A 40 33.12 -0.44 9.82
N ILE A 41 32.70 -1.05 8.70
CA ILE A 41 32.90 -0.48 7.36
C ILE A 41 32.10 0.80 7.30
N GLN A 42 32.76 1.93 7.08
CA GLN A 42 32.06 3.20 6.86
C GLN A 42 31.42 3.18 5.47
N ALA A 43 30.18 3.58 5.40
CA ALA A 43 29.38 3.52 4.16
C ALA A 43 29.98 4.34 2.99
N GLU A 44 30.95 5.19 3.27
CA GLU A 44 31.65 6.03 2.28
C GLU A 44 32.80 5.29 1.56
N GLU A 45 33.19 4.08 2.00
CA GLU A 45 34.33 3.34 1.45
C GLU A 45 33.95 2.16 0.54
N LEU A 46 32.66 1.91 0.29
CA LEU A 46 32.24 0.85 -0.63
C LEU A 46 32.42 1.31 -2.08
N PRO A 47 33.30 0.63 -2.86
CA PRO A 47 33.45 0.95 -4.29
C PRO A 47 32.11 0.78 -5.00
N MET A 48 31.74 1.75 -5.84
CA MET A 48 30.52 1.70 -6.68
C MET A 48 30.46 0.43 -7.55
N ALA A 49 31.61 -0.16 -7.89
CA ALA A 49 31.70 -1.40 -8.66
C ALA A 49 31.11 -2.62 -7.91
N LEU A 50 31.21 -2.67 -6.57
CA LEU A 50 30.57 -3.73 -5.77
C LEU A 50 29.05 -3.55 -5.67
N PHE A 51 28.56 -2.35 -5.94
CA PHE A 51 27.14 -2.05 -5.96
C PHE A 51 26.47 -2.53 -7.26
N GLU A 52 27.14 -2.47 -8.39
CA GLU A 52 26.60 -2.94 -9.68
C GLU A 52 26.54 -4.47 -9.74
N GLU A 53 27.52 -5.18 -9.17
CA GLU A 53 27.57 -6.66 -9.16
C GLU A 53 26.51 -7.30 -8.24
N TYR A 54 26.03 -6.56 -7.23
CA TYR A 54 25.03 -7.08 -6.25
C TYR A 54 23.59 -7.02 -6.78
N TRP A 55 23.30 -6.21 -7.82
CA TRP A 55 21.94 -5.96 -8.31
C TRP A 55 21.52 -6.82 -9.51
N GLU A 56 22.41 -7.64 -10.03
CA GLU A 56 22.13 -8.51 -11.19
C GLU A 56 22.12 -10.00 -10.81
N THR A 57 21.41 -10.39 -9.75
CA THR A 57 21.20 -11.81 -9.52
C THR A 57 20.07 -12.32 -10.41
N GLU A 58 20.21 -13.55 -10.91
CA GLU A 58 19.16 -14.23 -11.71
C GLU A 58 17.80 -14.26 -11.01
N ASP A 59 17.78 -14.24 -9.68
CA ASP A 59 16.56 -14.24 -8.87
C ASP A 59 15.83 -12.88 -8.91
N ASP A 60 16.56 -11.76 -8.97
CA ASP A 60 15.96 -10.42 -9.09
C ASP A 60 15.38 -10.22 -10.49
N GLN A 61 16.08 -10.66 -11.52
CA GLN A 61 15.60 -10.64 -12.90
C GLN A 61 14.34 -11.50 -13.05
N LYS A 62 14.31 -12.68 -12.45
CA LYS A 62 13.15 -13.57 -12.44
C LYS A 62 11.96 -12.99 -11.68
N TYR A 63 12.21 -12.20 -10.62
CA TYR A 63 11.16 -11.49 -9.88
C TYR A 63 10.58 -10.35 -10.72
N LEU A 64 11.44 -9.56 -11.39
CA LEU A 64 11.04 -8.50 -12.30
C LEU A 64 10.26 -9.05 -13.50
N ASP A 65 10.73 -10.12 -14.13
CA ASP A 65 10.04 -10.81 -15.23
C ASP A 65 8.67 -11.34 -14.82
N LYS A 66 8.56 -11.95 -13.61
CA LYS A 66 7.27 -12.36 -13.07
C LYS A 66 6.30 -11.21 -12.87
N SER A 67 6.78 -10.08 -12.38
CA SER A 67 5.95 -8.89 -12.14
C SER A 67 5.50 -8.24 -13.44
N GLN A 68 6.36 -8.21 -14.46
CA GLN A 68 6.04 -7.70 -15.80
C GLN A 68 5.09 -8.65 -16.54
N LYS A 69 5.35 -9.96 -16.53
CA LYS A 69 4.49 -10.97 -17.15
C LYS A 69 3.08 -10.98 -16.52
N LYS A 70 2.97 -10.80 -15.21
CA LYS A 70 1.68 -10.67 -14.52
C LYS A 70 0.88 -9.44 -14.98
N LYS A 71 1.55 -8.42 -15.49
CA LYS A 71 0.94 -7.18 -16.00
C LYS A 71 0.50 -7.31 -17.48
N GLU A 72 1.22 -8.08 -18.27
CA GLU A 72 0.90 -8.34 -19.69
C GLU A 72 -0.29 -9.28 -19.87
N ASP A 73 -0.54 -10.18 -18.91
CA ASP A 73 -1.66 -11.15 -18.93
C ASP A 73 -2.97 -10.59 -18.35
N LEU A 74 -3.05 -9.27 -18.00
CA LEU A 74 -4.28 -8.67 -17.48
C LEU A 74 -5.26 -8.37 -18.62
N ASP A 75 -6.35 -9.14 -18.67
CA ASP A 75 -7.48 -8.87 -19.58
C ASP A 75 -8.33 -7.72 -19.01
N PHE A 76 -8.09 -6.51 -19.53
CA PHE A 76 -8.87 -5.33 -19.16
C PHE A 76 -10.17 -5.29 -19.93
N ASN A 77 -11.26 -5.75 -19.32
CA ASN A 77 -12.58 -5.78 -19.94
C ASN A 77 -13.46 -4.55 -19.63
N ILE A 78 -13.02 -3.67 -18.71
CA ILE A 78 -13.69 -2.41 -18.39
C ILE A 78 -12.68 -1.26 -18.50
N VAL A 79 -12.87 -0.38 -19.49
CA VAL A 79 -11.94 0.74 -19.77
C VAL A 79 -12.71 2.04 -19.96
N GLY A 80 -12.22 3.13 -19.38
CA GLY A 80 -12.73 4.48 -19.60
C GLY A 80 -12.45 5.49 -18.49
N LYS A 81 -12.92 6.71 -18.67
CA LYS A 81 -12.85 7.77 -17.66
C LYS A 81 -13.69 7.41 -16.43
N ALA A 82 -13.07 7.46 -15.27
CA ALA A 82 -13.70 7.10 -14.01
C ALA A 82 -14.17 8.33 -13.23
N ARG A 83 -15.36 8.22 -12.62
CA ARG A 83 -15.86 9.15 -11.62
C ARG A 83 -15.76 8.48 -10.23
N VAL A 84 -15.01 9.06 -9.33
CA VAL A 84 -14.85 8.56 -7.96
C VAL A 84 -16.10 8.82 -7.13
N ILE A 85 -16.67 7.77 -6.56
CA ILE A 85 -17.81 7.82 -5.64
C ILE A 85 -17.29 7.86 -4.21
N ASP A 86 -16.44 6.87 -3.84
CA ASP A 86 -15.82 6.71 -2.53
C ASP A 86 -14.35 6.32 -2.65
N GLY A 87 -13.69 6.01 -1.54
CA GLY A 87 -12.28 5.59 -1.54
C GLY A 87 -12.01 4.25 -2.22
N ASP A 88 -13.04 3.46 -2.45
CA ASP A 88 -12.97 2.11 -3.05
C ASP A 88 -14.05 1.84 -4.09
N THR A 89 -14.73 2.88 -4.51
CA THR A 89 -15.83 2.75 -5.48
C THR A 89 -15.76 3.84 -6.54
N ILE A 90 -15.76 3.43 -7.79
CA ILE A 90 -15.79 4.32 -8.96
C ILE A 90 -16.98 4.00 -9.87
N THR A 91 -17.26 4.87 -10.82
CA THR A 91 -18.12 4.56 -11.98
C THR A 91 -17.36 4.83 -13.26
N ILE A 92 -17.42 3.87 -14.20
CA ILE A 92 -16.95 4.03 -15.58
C ILE A 92 -18.17 3.87 -16.48
N LYS A 93 -18.46 4.88 -17.31
CA LYS A 93 -19.73 4.96 -18.04
C LYS A 93 -20.91 4.80 -17.06
N ASN A 94 -21.67 3.74 -17.14
CA ASN A 94 -22.82 3.44 -16.26
C ASN A 94 -22.54 2.28 -15.27
N ALA A 95 -21.36 1.66 -15.36
CA ALA A 95 -20.97 0.56 -14.47
C ALA A 95 -20.47 1.10 -13.14
N LYS A 96 -21.06 0.63 -12.02
CA LYS A 96 -20.57 0.89 -10.67
C LYS A 96 -19.60 -0.21 -10.28
N ILE A 97 -18.34 0.17 -10.04
CA ILE A 97 -17.21 -0.72 -9.78
C ILE A 97 -16.79 -0.56 -8.34
N ARG A 98 -16.76 -1.66 -7.61
CA ARG A 98 -16.19 -1.78 -6.27
C ARG A 98 -14.80 -2.38 -6.40
N PHE A 99 -13.81 -1.75 -5.83
CA PHE A 99 -12.46 -2.26 -5.79
C PHE A 99 -12.38 -3.55 -4.97
N SER A 100 -11.82 -4.58 -5.57
CA SER A 100 -11.65 -5.90 -4.98
C SER A 100 -10.50 -5.91 -3.98
N GLY A 101 -10.66 -6.66 -2.88
CA GLY A 101 -9.59 -6.89 -1.91
C GLY A 101 -9.27 -5.73 -0.96
N ILE A 102 -9.96 -4.60 -1.04
CA ILE A 102 -9.78 -3.47 -0.14
C ILE A 102 -11.08 -2.95 0.45
N ASP A 103 -10.98 -2.22 1.57
CA ASP A 103 -12.10 -1.51 2.19
C ASP A 103 -11.62 -0.12 2.65
N ALA A 104 -12.26 0.93 2.15
CA ALA A 104 -11.89 2.31 2.45
C ALA A 104 -12.85 2.97 3.43
N PRO A 105 -12.37 3.92 4.26
CA PRO A 105 -13.24 4.73 5.10
C PRO A 105 -14.33 5.44 4.30
N GLU A 106 -15.54 5.45 4.84
CA GLU A 106 -16.74 5.96 4.17
C GLU A 106 -16.74 7.48 4.02
N LYS A 107 -16.84 7.95 2.79
CA LYS A 107 -17.00 9.38 2.50
C LYS A 107 -18.41 9.85 2.80
N ASN A 108 -19.40 9.03 2.45
CA ASN A 108 -20.82 9.32 2.66
C ASN A 108 -21.63 8.03 2.81
N TYR A 109 -21.89 7.61 4.04
CA TYR A 109 -22.74 6.48 4.36
C TYR A 109 -23.99 6.99 5.06
N TYR A 110 -25.14 6.99 4.37
CA TYR A 110 -26.40 7.59 4.85
C TYR A 110 -26.28 9.05 5.34
N GLY A 111 -25.46 9.85 4.66
CA GLY A 111 -25.21 11.25 5.03
C GLY A 111 -24.08 11.45 6.03
N GLN A 112 -23.46 10.38 6.53
CA GLN A 112 -22.38 10.44 7.51
C GLN A 112 -21.02 10.19 6.84
N THR A 113 -20.01 10.94 7.28
CA THR A 113 -18.60 10.73 6.88
C THR A 113 -17.87 10.03 8.01
N GLN A 114 -17.02 9.06 7.68
CA GLN A 114 -16.13 8.44 8.66
C GLN A 114 -14.98 9.36 9.02
N PHE A 115 -14.69 9.45 10.33
CA PHE A 115 -13.58 10.21 10.90
C PHE A 115 -12.59 9.25 11.57
N CYS A 116 -11.31 9.60 11.48
CA CYS A 116 -10.19 8.90 12.11
C CYS A 116 -9.42 9.87 13.01
N LYS A 117 -8.64 9.35 13.96
CA LYS A 117 -7.73 10.15 14.78
C LYS A 117 -6.31 10.04 14.23
N GLY A 118 -5.54 11.08 14.39
CA GLY A 118 -4.14 11.12 14.01
C GLY A 118 -3.36 12.11 14.89
N PRO A 119 -2.06 12.26 14.69
CA PRO A 119 -1.21 13.13 15.53
C PRO A 119 -1.67 14.60 15.56
N LYS A 120 -2.34 15.08 14.51
CA LYS A 120 -2.87 16.45 14.40
C LYS A 120 -4.34 16.57 14.79
N GLY A 121 -4.93 15.53 15.40
CA GLY A 121 -6.33 15.51 15.82
C GLY A 121 -7.23 14.67 14.92
N VAL A 122 -8.54 14.93 15.00
CA VAL A 122 -9.57 14.21 14.23
C VAL A 122 -9.67 14.73 12.80
N TRP A 123 -9.77 13.84 11.83
CA TRP A 123 -9.83 14.19 10.41
C TRP A 123 -10.82 13.30 9.65
N ALA A 124 -11.41 13.82 8.58
CA ALA A 124 -12.39 13.13 7.75
C ALA A 124 -11.70 12.13 6.81
N CYS A 125 -11.36 10.95 7.33
CA CYS A 125 -10.60 9.93 6.58
C CYS A 125 -11.37 9.44 5.35
N GLY A 126 -12.68 9.28 5.40
CA GLY A 126 -13.47 8.93 4.23
C GLY A 126 -13.39 9.96 3.10
N LYS A 127 -13.44 11.26 3.42
CA LYS A 127 -13.24 12.31 2.40
C LYS A 127 -11.82 12.29 1.83
N LYS A 128 -10.81 12.07 2.69
CA LYS A 128 -9.41 12.00 2.27
C LYS A 128 -9.14 10.78 1.39
N ALA A 129 -9.70 9.61 1.71
CA ALA A 129 -9.61 8.41 0.89
C ALA A 129 -10.13 8.67 -0.53
N SER A 130 -11.34 9.23 -0.68
CA SER A 130 -11.86 9.56 -2.01
C SER A 130 -11.05 10.63 -2.75
N THR A 131 -10.41 11.56 -2.02
CA THR A 131 -9.52 12.57 -2.62
C THR A 131 -8.22 11.94 -3.10
N LYS A 132 -7.62 11.03 -2.31
CA LYS A 132 -6.42 10.28 -2.72
C LYS A 132 -6.68 9.47 -3.98
N LEU A 133 -7.80 8.76 -4.07
CA LEU A 133 -8.17 8.00 -5.26
C LEU A 133 -8.30 8.91 -6.50
N LYS A 134 -8.92 10.09 -6.35
CA LYS A 134 -8.97 11.08 -7.44
C LYS A 134 -7.58 11.53 -7.90
N GLN A 135 -6.66 11.73 -6.95
CA GLN A 135 -5.27 12.11 -7.25
C GLN A 135 -4.52 10.99 -7.98
N LEU A 136 -4.72 9.73 -7.58
CA LEU A 136 -4.13 8.58 -8.24
C LEU A 136 -4.61 8.43 -9.69
N ILE A 137 -5.92 8.59 -9.90
CA ILE A 137 -6.51 8.55 -11.25
C ILE A 137 -6.08 9.77 -12.08
N ASN A 138 -5.97 10.96 -11.48
CA ASN A 138 -5.50 12.21 -12.09
C ASN A 138 -6.06 12.46 -13.50
N GLY A 139 -7.36 12.19 -13.71
CA GLY A 139 -8.00 12.34 -15.01
C GLY A 139 -7.54 11.35 -16.09
N GLN A 140 -6.72 10.38 -15.76
CA GLN A 140 -6.31 9.31 -16.67
C GLN A 140 -7.46 8.35 -16.95
N GLU A 141 -7.34 7.56 -18.00
CA GLU A 141 -8.22 6.44 -18.24
C GLU A 141 -7.92 5.32 -17.24
N VAL A 142 -8.99 4.72 -16.71
CA VAL A 142 -8.90 3.61 -15.79
C VAL A 142 -9.22 2.31 -16.52
N GLN A 143 -8.40 1.31 -16.33
CA GLN A 143 -8.50 -0.03 -16.90
C GLN A 143 -8.76 -1.01 -15.76
N CYS A 144 -9.81 -1.79 -15.85
CA CYS A 144 -10.17 -2.74 -14.80
C CYS A 144 -10.39 -4.14 -15.36
N THR A 145 -9.99 -5.14 -14.58
CA THR A 145 -10.34 -6.55 -14.78
C THR A 145 -11.51 -6.91 -13.87
N ASP A 146 -12.60 -7.42 -14.45
CA ASP A 146 -13.80 -7.87 -13.72
C ASP A 146 -13.50 -9.19 -12.99
N GLU A 147 -13.77 -9.24 -11.69
CA GLU A 147 -13.66 -10.44 -10.84
C GLU A 147 -15.06 -10.96 -10.41
N GLY A 148 -16.12 -10.48 -11.04
CA GLY A 148 -17.48 -10.87 -10.74
C GLY A 148 -18.31 -9.78 -10.05
N LYS A 149 -19.35 -10.18 -9.33
CA LYS A 149 -20.26 -9.22 -8.68
C LYS A 149 -20.39 -9.49 -7.19
N ASP A 150 -20.52 -8.41 -6.44
CA ASP A 150 -20.88 -8.52 -5.03
C ASP A 150 -22.41 -8.77 -4.86
N ARG A 151 -22.80 -9.03 -3.62
CA ARG A 151 -24.22 -9.26 -3.25
C ARG A 151 -25.17 -8.09 -3.55
N TYR A 152 -24.62 -6.90 -3.85
CA TYR A 152 -25.39 -5.70 -4.20
C TYR A 152 -25.39 -5.43 -5.71
N GLY A 153 -24.85 -6.34 -6.52
CA GLY A 153 -24.77 -6.23 -7.98
C GLY A 153 -23.70 -5.27 -8.49
N ARG A 154 -22.78 -4.77 -7.61
CA ARG A 154 -21.64 -3.98 -8.06
C ARG A 154 -20.59 -4.91 -8.67
N THR A 155 -19.97 -4.49 -9.76
CA THR A 155 -18.83 -5.24 -10.33
C THR A 155 -17.62 -5.12 -9.41
N LEU A 156 -17.10 -6.25 -8.95
CA LEU A 156 -15.83 -6.34 -8.25
C LEU A 156 -14.71 -6.33 -9.28
N SER A 157 -13.73 -5.45 -9.12
CA SER A 157 -12.63 -5.37 -10.10
C SER A 157 -11.33 -4.92 -9.48
N ILE A 158 -10.22 -5.31 -10.13
CA ILE A 158 -8.91 -4.72 -9.93
C ILE A 158 -8.71 -3.66 -11.00
N CYS A 159 -8.30 -2.47 -10.60
CA CYS A 159 -8.25 -1.31 -11.47
C CYS A 159 -6.89 -0.63 -11.48
N TYR A 160 -6.48 -0.19 -12.66
CA TYR A 160 -5.22 0.46 -12.91
C TYR A 160 -5.43 1.82 -13.57
N ALA A 161 -4.59 2.78 -13.26
CA ALA A 161 -4.48 4.03 -13.99
C ALA A 161 -3.01 4.29 -14.31
N ASN A 162 -2.69 4.55 -15.57
CA ASN A 162 -1.31 4.71 -16.04
C ASN A 162 -0.38 3.56 -15.57
N GLY A 163 -0.91 2.33 -15.57
CA GLY A 163 -0.18 1.14 -15.17
C GLY A 163 0.06 0.97 -13.66
N VAL A 164 -0.51 1.84 -12.81
CA VAL A 164 -0.43 1.77 -11.35
C VAL A 164 -1.68 1.07 -10.81
N ASP A 165 -1.50 0.04 -9.97
CA ASP A 165 -2.59 -0.62 -9.24
C ASP A 165 -3.18 0.36 -8.22
N LEU A 166 -4.44 0.77 -8.45
CA LEU A 166 -5.11 1.78 -7.63
C LEU A 166 -5.37 1.27 -6.20
N GLN A 167 -5.70 -0.03 -6.07
CA GLN A 167 -5.94 -0.63 -4.78
C GLN A 167 -4.68 -0.73 -3.93
N ALA A 168 -3.57 -1.20 -4.52
CA ALA A 168 -2.28 -1.27 -3.86
C ALA A 168 -1.86 0.10 -3.32
N GLU A 169 -1.98 1.15 -4.14
CA GLU A 169 -1.64 2.51 -3.73
C GLU A 169 -2.58 3.11 -2.67
N MET A 170 -3.86 2.76 -2.71
CA MET A 170 -4.81 3.16 -1.67
C MET A 170 -4.45 2.53 -0.32
N VAL A 171 -4.08 1.25 -0.31
CA VAL A 171 -3.67 0.55 0.91
C VAL A 171 -2.30 1.04 1.39
N ARG A 172 -1.30 1.11 0.52
CA ARG A 172 0.06 1.58 0.86
C ARG A 172 0.08 2.99 1.43
N SER A 173 -0.81 3.87 0.96
CA SER A 173 -0.95 5.22 1.50
C SER A 173 -1.78 5.31 2.79
N GLY A 174 -2.27 4.19 3.33
CA GLY A 174 -3.14 4.15 4.49
C GLY A 174 -4.50 4.83 4.26
N MET A 175 -5.01 4.81 3.03
CA MET A 175 -6.33 5.35 2.68
C MET A 175 -7.39 4.26 2.49
N ALA A 176 -6.99 2.99 2.62
CA ALA A 176 -7.84 1.81 2.71
C ALA A 176 -7.14 0.73 3.54
N VAL A 177 -7.90 -0.23 4.03
CA VAL A 177 -7.38 -1.48 4.61
C VAL A 177 -7.42 -2.59 3.57
N ALA A 178 -6.49 -3.55 3.64
CA ALA A 178 -6.66 -4.82 2.93
C ALA A 178 -7.84 -5.59 3.54
N TYR A 179 -8.75 -6.07 2.68
CA TYR A 179 -9.94 -6.76 3.16
C TYR A 179 -9.68 -8.26 3.29
N LEU A 180 -8.90 -8.63 4.30
CA LEU A 180 -8.33 -9.98 4.49
C LEU A 180 -9.38 -11.09 4.59
N ARG A 181 -10.63 -10.77 4.92
CA ARG A 181 -11.76 -11.73 4.90
C ARG A 181 -11.97 -12.35 3.52
N TYR A 182 -11.65 -11.61 2.44
CA TYR A 182 -11.94 -12.02 1.06
C TYR A 182 -10.68 -12.23 0.22
N SER A 183 -9.57 -11.55 0.54
CA SER A 183 -8.34 -11.62 -0.25
C SER A 183 -7.15 -11.16 0.58
N ASN A 184 -6.02 -11.86 0.47
CA ASN A 184 -4.74 -11.45 1.05
C ASN A 184 -3.86 -10.66 0.04
N ARG A 185 -4.42 -10.28 -1.11
CA ARG A 185 -3.67 -9.66 -2.22
C ARG A 185 -2.89 -8.42 -1.81
N TYR A 186 -3.42 -7.60 -0.90
CA TYR A 186 -2.86 -6.32 -0.49
C TYR A 186 -2.37 -6.32 0.97
N GLU A 187 -2.10 -7.49 1.52
CA GLU A 187 -1.62 -7.65 2.90
C GLU A 187 -0.25 -7.01 3.11
N ASN A 188 0.66 -7.15 2.14
CA ASN A 188 2.00 -6.55 2.21
C ASN A 188 1.93 -5.01 2.20
N GLU A 189 1.12 -4.42 1.32
CA GLU A 189 0.91 -2.98 1.26
C GLU A 189 0.28 -2.44 2.56
N MET A 190 -0.58 -3.22 3.19
CA MET A 190 -1.14 -2.87 4.49
C MET A 190 -0.08 -2.91 5.59
N LEU A 191 0.76 -3.93 5.63
CA LEU A 191 1.88 -4.03 6.57
C LEU A 191 2.87 -2.87 6.41
N GLU A 192 3.22 -2.51 5.16
CA GLU A 192 4.03 -1.32 4.87
C GLU A 192 3.41 -0.05 5.44
N ALA A 193 2.11 0.16 5.23
CA ALA A 193 1.38 1.33 5.74
C ALA A 193 1.31 1.37 7.27
N MET A 194 1.13 0.21 7.92
CA MET A 194 1.11 0.05 9.38
C MET A 194 2.47 0.38 9.99
N ILE A 195 3.55 -0.16 9.44
CA ILE A 195 4.93 0.08 9.90
C ILE A 195 5.28 1.56 9.74
N ALA A 196 4.94 2.16 8.61
CA ALA A 196 5.17 3.57 8.33
C ALA A 196 4.21 4.51 9.09
N GLN A 197 3.19 3.99 9.77
CA GLN A 197 2.16 4.75 10.49
C GLN A 197 1.52 5.85 9.62
N VAL A 198 1.23 5.56 8.35
CA VAL A 198 0.65 6.52 7.42
C VAL A 198 -0.87 6.44 7.34
N GLY A 199 -1.50 7.55 6.98
CA GLY A 199 -2.94 7.61 6.77
C GLY A 199 -3.74 7.25 8.02
N ILE A 200 -4.65 6.27 7.92
CA ILE A 200 -5.47 5.79 9.05
C ILE A 200 -4.64 5.11 10.13
N TRP A 201 -3.46 4.57 9.78
CA TRP A 201 -2.55 3.89 10.72
C TRP A 201 -1.75 4.86 11.61
N ALA A 202 -1.84 6.18 11.37
CA ALA A 202 -1.20 7.20 12.21
C ALA A 202 -1.92 7.43 13.57
N GLY A 203 -2.98 6.70 13.85
CA GLY A 203 -3.72 6.78 15.11
C GLY A 203 -4.92 5.84 15.14
N PRO A 204 -5.71 5.84 16.23
CA PRO A 204 -6.85 4.95 16.35
C PRO A 204 -7.97 5.30 15.36
N PHE A 205 -8.53 4.26 14.73
CA PHE A 205 -9.70 4.33 13.86
C PHE A 205 -10.56 3.08 14.04
N LEU A 206 -11.81 3.15 13.59
CA LEU A 206 -12.64 1.97 13.37
C LEU A 206 -12.43 1.48 11.94
N GLU A 207 -12.30 0.16 11.77
CA GLU A 207 -12.31 -0.41 10.43
C GLU A 207 -13.59 -0.02 9.69
N PRO A 208 -13.53 0.21 8.36
CA PRO A 208 -14.68 0.69 7.61
C PRO A 208 -15.91 -0.21 7.74
N GLU A 209 -15.73 -1.53 7.74
CA GLU A 209 -16.82 -2.49 7.97
C GLU A 209 -17.49 -2.32 9.33
N ASP A 210 -16.69 -2.19 10.41
CA ASP A 210 -17.19 -2.01 11.76
C ASP A 210 -17.87 -0.67 11.94
N TRP A 211 -17.31 0.36 11.34
CA TRP A 211 -17.91 1.69 11.33
C TRP A 211 -19.27 1.68 10.63
N ARG A 212 -19.42 1.03 9.46
CA ARG A 212 -20.72 0.85 8.77
C ARG A 212 -21.72 0.09 9.63
N ARG A 213 -21.26 -0.95 10.35
CA ARG A 213 -22.14 -1.74 11.23
C ARG A 213 -22.73 -0.89 12.37
N GLN A 214 -21.91 0.00 12.95
CA GLN A 214 -22.35 0.88 14.03
C GLN A 214 -23.22 2.05 13.54
N ASN A 215 -23.05 2.49 12.30
CA ASN A 215 -23.76 3.65 11.73
C ASN A 215 -24.90 3.25 10.75
N ARG A 216 -25.27 1.99 10.74
CA ARG A 216 -26.40 1.51 9.92
C ARG A 216 -27.71 2.08 10.47
N LYS A 217 -28.49 2.74 9.60
CA LYS A 217 -29.86 3.11 9.94
C LYS A 217 -30.72 1.84 10.02
N ASN A 218 -31.41 1.65 11.11
CA ASN A 218 -32.48 0.67 11.27
C ASN A 218 -33.67 1.05 10.42
#